data_59aa3713b43755b4ec2298e67abb2774
#
_entry.id   59aa3713b43755b4ec2298e67abb2774
#
_cell.length_a   1.000
_cell.length_b   1.000
_cell.length_c   1.000
_cell.angle_alpha   90.00
_cell.angle_beta   90.00
_cell.angle_gamma   90.00
#
_symmetry.space_group_name_H-M   'P 1'
#
loop_
_entity.id
_entity.type
_entity.pdbx_description
1 polymer ?
#
loop_
_entity_poly.entity_id
_entity_poly.type
_entity_poly.pdbx_seq_one_letter_code
_entity_poly.pdbx_strand_id
1 'polypeptide(L)'
;MNKYLEFETYLFINPNKISISVLNVSSLKELYFKEKLIQNPKKDLDYQFLLEFLERNIISIEKNIDKFIKEVIVVIDNDVFFEINISIKNKNFDNNLNSNSLKLLLNESRNQCKETFKEKKIIHMIVNNYIVDNKHYSTLPEEFETSNFSIDVRFICLSNTIIKSLKNSLLKYHISILRFVSANYVRQIFNHDKNNLLIGSKKLIDGFNKNEVSLIDKPRKNKGFFEKFFNFFN
;
A
#
# COMPACT_ATOMS: atom_id res chain seq x y z
N MET A 1 8.97 18.44 -27.86
CA MET A 1 9.37 17.54 -26.75
C MET A 1 8.08 17.08 -26.06
N ASN A 2 7.52 15.93 -26.45
CA ASN A 2 6.29 15.42 -25.86
C ASN A 2 6.60 15.04 -24.40
N LYS A 3 6.17 15.86 -23.46
CA LYS A 3 6.10 15.51 -22.04
C LYS A 3 5.13 14.34 -21.95
N TYR A 4 5.61 13.13 -21.77
CA TYR A 4 4.76 11.98 -21.49
C TYR A 4 3.92 12.34 -20.28
N LEU A 5 2.62 12.44 -20.46
CA LEU A 5 1.68 12.67 -19.38
C LEU A 5 1.75 11.43 -18.47
N GLU A 6 2.45 11.54 -17.36
CA GLU A 6 2.43 10.50 -16.34
C GLU A 6 1.11 10.59 -15.59
N PHE A 7 0.40 9.49 -15.53
CA PHE A 7 -0.84 9.40 -14.79
C PHE A 7 -0.85 8.16 -13.89
N GLU A 8 -1.60 8.24 -12.81
CA GLU A 8 -1.91 7.13 -11.92
C GLU A 8 -3.41 6.88 -11.95
N THR A 9 -3.81 5.60 -11.92
CA THR A 9 -5.21 5.21 -11.89
C THR A 9 -5.54 4.63 -10.52
N TYR A 10 -6.61 5.15 -9.91
CA TYR A 10 -7.12 4.76 -8.61
C TYR A 10 -8.48 4.10 -8.75
N LEU A 11 -8.63 2.89 -8.24
CA LEU A 11 -9.89 2.16 -8.15
C LEU A 11 -10.35 2.16 -6.69
N PHE A 12 -11.45 2.85 -6.41
CA PHE A 12 -12.05 2.92 -5.08
C PHE A 12 -13.17 1.90 -4.96
N ILE A 13 -13.12 1.06 -3.94
CA ILE A 13 -14.11 0.02 -3.66
C ILE A 13 -14.69 0.28 -2.28
N ASN A 14 -15.96 0.60 -2.24
CA ASN A 14 -16.75 0.84 -1.03
C ASN A 14 -18.02 -0.03 -1.09
N PRO A 15 -18.64 -0.46 0.03
CA PRO A 15 -19.86 -1.25 0.02
C PRO A 15 -21.01 -0.64 -0.78
N ASN A 16 -21.06 0.69 -0.84
CA ASN A 16 -22.16 1.44 -1.47
C ASN A 16 -21.85 1.90 -2.90
N LYS A 17 -20.58 1.86 -3.30
CA LYS A 17 -20.14 2.39 -4.61
C LYS A 17 -18.78 1.88 -5.06
N ILE A 18 -18.58 1.88 -6.36
CA ILE A 18 -17.28 1.72 -6.99
C ILE A 18 -17.00 2.97 -7.81
N SER A 19 -15.77 3.47 -7.73
CA SER A 19 -15.34 4.58 -8.58
C SER A 19 -13.91 4.38 -9.08
N ILE A 20 -13.61 5.01 -10.21
CA ILE A 20 -12.29 5.05 -10.84
C ILE A 20 -11.93 6.50 -11.09
N SER A 21 -10.70 6.86 -10.72
CA SER A 21 -10.11 8.18 -10.94
C SER A 21 -8.79 8.02 -11.65
N VAL A 22 -8.53 8.89 -12.62
CA VAL A 22 -7.22 9.03 -13.27
C VAL A 22 -6.63 10.36 -12.89
N LEU A 23 -5.48 10.34 -12.23
CA LEU A 23 -4.79 11.51 -11.71
C LEU A 23 -3.54 11.82 -12.54
N ASN A 24 -3.38 13.05 -12.98
CA ASN A 24 -2.10 13.53 -13.52
C ASN A 24 -1.11 13.69 -12.37
N VAL A 25 0.03 12.98 -12.45
CA VAL A 25 1.02 12.94 -11.36
C VAL A 25 1.67 14.30 -11.12
N SER A 26 1.95 15.06 -12.19
CA SER A 26 2.67 16.34 -12.10
C SER A 26 1.81 17.48 -11.60
N SER A 27 0.54 17.55 -12.04
CA SER A 27 -0.38 18.66 -11.71
C SER A 27 -1.35 18.35 -10.59
N LEU A 28 -1.42 17.09 -10.16
CA LEU A 28 -2.42 16.55 -9.21
C LEU A 28 -3.87 16.82 -9.66
N LYS A 29 -4.08 17.06 -10.97
CA LYS A 29 -5.41 17.26 -11.55
C LYS A 29 -6.04 15.91 -11.88
N GLU A 30 -7.28 15.74 -11.48
CA GLU A 30 -8.09 14.59 -11.91
C GLU A 30 -8.45 14.73 -13.39
N LEU A 31 -7.96 13.81 -14.22
CA LEU A 31 -8.18 13.78 -15.67
C LEU A 31 -9.49 13.12 -16.02
N TYR A 32 -9.89 12.14 -15.21
CA TYR A 32 -11.11 11.37 -15.40
C TYR A 32 -11.65 10.88 -14.08
N PHE A 33 -12.97 10.92 -13.94
CA PHE A 33 -13.68 10.33 -12.79
C PHE A 33 -14.94 9.64 -13.26
N LYS A 34 -15.21 8.46 -12.73
CA LYS A 34 -16.46 7.74 -12.93
C LYS A 34 -16.85 7.00 -11.67
N GLU A 35 -18.11 7.06 -11.32
CA GLU A 35 -18.67 6.41 -10.14
C GLU A 35 -19.93 5.63 -10.53
N LYS A 36 -20.19 4.51 -9.82
CA LYS A 36 -21.44 3.76 -9.90
C LYS A 36 -21.86 3.34 -8.50
N LEU A 37 -23.09 3.69 -8.13
CA LEU A 37 -23.69 3.31 -6.86
C LEU A 37 -24.17 1.86 -6.90
N ILE A 38 -24.03 1.15 -5.78
CA ILE A 38 -24.52 -0.20 -5.55
C ILE A 38 -25.90 -0.10 -4.90
N GLN A 39 -26.93 -0.57 -5.60
CA GLN A 39 -28.31 -0.44 -5.11
C GLN A 39 -28.60 -1.28 -3.85
N ASN A 40 -28.01 -2.48 -3.78
CA ASN A 40 -28.15 -3.39 -2.64
C ASN A 40 -26.76 -3.69 -2.07
N PRO A 41 -26.23 -2.82 -1.18
CA PRO A 41 -24.90 -2.98 -0.64
C PRO A 41 -24.79 -4.26 0.19
N LYS A 42 -23.73 -5.04 -0.06
CA LYS A 42 -23.37 -6.22 0.72
C LYS A 42 -22.25 -5.84 1.68
N LYS A 43 -22.14 -6.59 2.78
CA LYS A 43 -21.01 -6.43 3.70
C LYS A 43 -19.68 -6.78 3.02
N ASP A 44 -19.70 -7.79 2.17
CA ASP A 44 -18.53 -8.25 1.41
C ASP A 44 -18.37 -7.46 0.10
N LEU A 45 -17.16 -7.53 -0.47
CA LEU A 45 -16.87 -6.90 -1.76
C LEU A 45 -17.66 -7.59 -2.89
N ASP A 46 -18.42 -6.82 -3.65
CA ASP A 46 -19.19 -7.33 -4.79
C ASP A 46 -18.33 -7.39 -6.06
N TYR A 47 -17.69 -8.54 -6.27
CA TYR A 47 -16.81 -8.76 -7.43
C TYR A 47 -17.56 -8.78 -8.76
N GLN A 48 -18.82 -9.22 -8.78
CA GLN A 48 -19.63 -9.24 -9.99
C GLN A 48 -19.93 -7.80 -10.43
N PHE A 49 -20.34 -6.96 -9.48
CA PHE A 49 -20.57 -5.54 -9.74
C PHE A 49 -19.30 -4.81 -10.19
N LEU A 50 -18.14 -5.16 -9.59
CA LEU A 50 -16.84 -4.64 -10.02
C LEU A 50 -16.54 -4.99 -11.48
N LEU A 51 -16.75 -6.25 -11.89
CA LEU A 51 -16.52 -6.69 -13.27
C LEU A 51 -17.42 -5.94 -14.26
N GLU A 52 -18.72 -5.81 -13.95
CA GLU A 52 -19.65 -5.05 -14.79
C GLU A 52 -19.29 -3.56 -14.90
N PHE A 53 -18.78 -2.98 -13.80
CA PHE A 53 -18.32 -1.60 -13.81
C PHE A 53 -17.09 -1.42 -14.68
N LEU A 54 -16.11 -2.30 -14.59
CA LEU A 54 -14.89 -2.27 -15.40
C LEU A 54 -15.19 -2.48 -16.87
N GLU A 55 -16.01 -3.48 -17.23
CA GLU A 55 -16.40 -3.79 -18.60
C GLU A 55 -17.01 -2.59 -19.31
N ARG A 56 -17.87 -1.84 -18.62
CA ARG A 56 -18.54 -0.68 -19.20
C ARG A 56 -17.68 0.57 -19.31
N ASN A 57 -16.61 0.67 -18.51
CA ASN A 57 -15.91 1.95 -18.37
C ASN A 57 -14.46 1.94 -18.86
N ILE A 58 -13.74 0.80 -18.86
CA ILE A 58 -12.31 0.77 -19.20
C ILE A 58 -12.03 1.40 -20.57
N ILE A 59 -12.74 0.96 -21.61
CA ILE A 59 -12.54 1.47 -22.98
C ILE A 59 -12.82 2.98 -23.06
N SER A 60 -13.85 3.45 -22.36
CA SER A 60 -14.19 4.87 -22.34
C SER A 60 -13.10 5.69 -21.64
N ILE A 61 -12.53 5.16 -20.54
CA ILE A 61 -11.44 5.83 -19.82
C ILE A 61 -10.20 5.92 -20.71
N GLU A 62 -9.78 4.80 -21.30
CA GLU A 62 -8.60 4.73 -22.16
C GLU A 62 -8.71 5.66 -23.37
N LYS A 63 -9.89 5.77 -23.96
CA LYS A 63 -10.16 6.76 -25.04
C LYS A 63 -10.04 8.20 -24.56
N ASN A 64 -10.53 8.51 -23.35
CA ASN A 64 -10.45 9.87 -22.80
C ASN A 64 -9.02 10.31 -22.45
N ILE A 65 -8.19 9.39 -21.99
CA ILE A 65 -6.79 9.69 -21.61
C ILE A 65 -5.80 9.42 -22.75
N ASP A 66 -6.29 8.86 -23.87
CA ASP A 66 -5.49 8.42 -25.03
C ASP A 66 -4.33 7.47 -24.67
N LYS A 67 -4.58 6.59 -23.68
CA LYS A 67 -3.59 5.59 -23.18
C LYS A 67 -4.28 4.39 -22.57
N PHE A 68 -3.60 3.23 -22.63
CA PHE A 68 -4.05 2.02 -21.94
C PHE A 68 -3.75 2.07 -20.44
N ILE A 69 -4.71 1.62 -19.63
CA ILE A 69 -4.55 1.43 -18.19
C ILE A 69 -3.84 0.08 -17.97
N LYS A 70 -2.58 0.10 -17.57
CA LYS A 70 -1.80 -1.10 -17.29
C LYS A 70 -1.80 -1.46 -15.81
N GLU A 71 -1.90 -0.45 -14.95
CA GLU A 71 -1.77 -0.59 -13.50
C GLU A 71 -2.80 0.28 -12.77
N VAL A 72 -3.27 -0.23 -11.64
CA VAL A 72 -4.17 0.52 -10.75
C VAL A 72 -3.73 0.42 -9.31
N ILE A 73 -4.01 1.47 -8.56
CA ILE A 73 -3.94 1.51 -7.11
C ILE A 73 -5.35 1.23 -6.60
N VAL A 74 -5.51 0.18 -5.79
CA VAL A 74 -6.82 -0.22 -5.26
C VAL A 74 -6.98 0.32 -3.85
N VAL A 75 -7.88 1.26 -3.67
CA VAL A 75 -8.24 1.87 -2.38
C VAL A 75 -9.53 1.21 -1.88
N ILE A 76 -9.44 0.48 -0.77
CA ILE A 76 -10.58 -0.24 -0.21
C ILE A 76 -11.11 0.51 1.01
N ASP A 77 -12.38 0.89 0.95
CA ASP A 77 -13.14 1.57 1.97
C ASP A 77 -14.19 0.62 2.56
N ASN A 78 -13.71 -0.42 3.23
CA ASN A 78 -14.52 -1.46 3.85
C ASN A 78 -13.77 -2.07 5.04
N ASP A 79 -14.49 -2.67 5.99
CA ASP A 79 -13.97 -3.34 7.20
C ASP A 79 -13.38 -4.73 6.92
N VAL A 80 -12.68 -4.87 5.77
CA VAL A 80 -12.03 -6.14 5.38
C VAL A 80 -10.56 -6.23 5.81
N PHE A 81 -10.04 -5.14 6.36
CA PHE A 81 -8.68 -5.11 6.86
C PHE A 81 -8.59 -5.67 8.28
N PHE A 82 -7.48 -6.32 8.55
CA PHE A 82 -7.15 -6.86 9.87
C PHE A 82 -5.93 -6.12 10.41
N GLU A 83 -6.07 -5.52 11.60
CA GLU A 83 -4.99 -4.78 12.26
C GLU A 83 -4.30 -5.67 13.31
N ILE A 84 -2.96 -5.61 13.33
CA ILE A 84 -2.10 -6.36 14.24
C ILE A 84 -1.10 -5.38 14.83
N ASN A 85 -0.95 -5.39 16.17
CA ASN A 85 0.07 -4.61 16.85
C ASN A 85 1.12 -5.58 17.42
N ILE A 86 2.39 -5.29 17.17
CA ILE A 86 3.53 -6.08 17.65
C ILE A 86 4.52 -5.12 18.31
N SER A 87 4.86 -5.39 19.58
CA SER A 87 5.94 -4.72 20.28
C SER A 87 7.19 -5.59 20.24
N ILE A 88 8.29 -5.04 19.76
CA ILE A 88 9.57 -5.75 19.67
C ILE A 88 10.63 -4.97 20.38
N LYS A 89 11.38 -5.69 21.24
CA LYS A 89 12.52 -5.15 21.99
C LYS A 89 13.83 -5.60 21.38
N ASN A 90 14.82 -4.70 21.34
CA ASN A 90 16.19 -5.07 21.00
C ASN A 90 16.75 -6.01 22.06
N LYS A 91 17.27 -7.15 21.62
CA LYS A 91 17.88 -8.18 22.48
C LYS A 91 19.40 -8.01 22.62
N ASN A 92 20.01 -7.13 21.83
CA ASN A 92 21.44 -6.92 21.86
C ASN A 92 21.79 -5.85 22.89
N PHE A 93 22.70 -6.22 23.79
CA PHE A 93 23.20 -5.36 24.88
C PHE A 93 24.29 -4.36 24.43
N ASP A 94 24.58 -4.27 23.14
CA ASP A 94 25.53 -3.28 22.62
C ASP A 94 24.88 -1.89 22.63
N ASN A 95 25.49 -0.99 23.38
CA ASN A 95 25.00 0.36 23.70
C ASN A 95 24.88 1.31 22.50
N ASN A 96 25.20 0.86 21.28
CA ASN A 96 25.15 1.69 20.08
C ASN A 96 24.00 1.25 19.16
N LEU A 97 22.83 1.81 19.38
CA LEU A 97 21.73 1.71 18.41
C LEU A 97 22.09 2.49 17.15
N ASN A 98 22.19 1.78 16.07
CA ASN A 98 22.42 2.35 14.76
C ASN A 98 21.23 2.03 13.82
N SER A 99 21.24 2.58 12.63
CA SER A 99 20.21 2.33 11.61
C SER A 99 20.04 0.83 11.30
N ASN A 100 21.05 -0.01 11.53
CA ASN A 100 20.98 -1.45 11.31
C ASN A 100 20.15 -2.15 12.41
N SER A 101 20.26 -1.70 13.66
CA SER A 101 19.45 -2.23 14.78
C SER A 101 17.95 -2.01 14.52
N LEU A 102 17.55 -0.82 14.07
CA LEU A 102 16.17 -0.53 13.69
C LEU A 102 15.70 -1.41 12.53
N LYS A 103 16.53 -1.59 11.49
CA LYS A 103 16.21 -2.48 10.36
C LYS A 103 16.00 -3.93 10.80
N LEU A 104 16.80 -4.42 11.74
CA LEU A 104 16.65 -5.77 12.30
C LEU A 104 15.31 -5.92 13.02
N LEU A 105 14.94 -4.98 13.90
CA LEU A 105 13.66 -5.00 14.62
C LEU A 105 12.46 -4.92 13.65
N LEU A 106 12.53 -4.06 12.65
CA LEU A 106 11.50 -3.96 11.63
C LEU A 106 11.35 -5.26 10.83
N ASN A 107 12.45 -5.90 10.46
CA ASN A 107 12.40 -7.18 9.76
C ASN A 107 11.89 -8.31 10.65
N GLU A 108 12.27 -8.34 11.92
CA GLU A 108 11.79 -9.33 12.89
C GLU A 108 10.28 -9.20 13.10
N SER A 109 9.77 -7.98 13.34
CA SER A 109 8.33 -7.74 13.47
C SER A 109 7.54 -8.15 12.23
N ARG A 110 8.08 -7.83 11.04
CA ARG A 110 7.48 -8.24 9.76
C ARG A 110 7.43 -9.76 9.61
N ASN A 111 8.50 -10.46 9.98
CA ASN A 111 8.57 -11.91 9.88
C ASN A 111 7.60 -12.57 10.88
N GLN A 112 7.56 -12.13 12.13
CA GLN A 112 6.59 -12.60 13.12
C GLN A 112 5.15 -12.43 12.63
N CYS A 113 4.81 -11.25 12.07
CA CYS A 113 3.50 -11.02 11.49
C CYS A 113 3.18 -12.00 10.35
N LYS A 114 4.12 -12.24 9.43
CA LYS A 114 3.94 -13.15 8.29
C LYS A 114 3.81 -14.61 8.70
N GLU A 115 4.61 -15.05 9.65
CA GLU A 115 4.59 -16.43 10.14
C GLU A 115 3.32 -16.75 10.92
N THR A 116 2.83 -15.79 11.70
CA THR A 116 1.61 -15.96 12.49
C THR A 116 0.35 -15.90 11.61
N PHE A 117 0.33 -15.01 10.62
CA PHE A 117 -0.86 -14.73 9.80
C PHE A 117 -0.62 -15.06 8.31
N LYS A 118 -0.30 -16.32 8.01
CA LYS A 118 0.07 -16.82 6.67
C LYS A 118 -0.98 -16.54 5.59
N GLU A 119 -2.27 -16.52 5.97
CA GLU A 119 -3.39 -16.26 5.05
C GLU A 119 -3.65 -14.77 4.79
N LYS A 120 -2.78 -13.90 5.31
CA LYS A 120 -2.90 -12.45 5.17
C LYS A 120 -1.64 -11.85 4.56
N LYS A 121 -1.83 -10.80 3.75
CA LYS A 121 -0.74 -9.99 3.20
C LYS A 121 -0.69 -8.66 3.95
N ILE A 122 0.49 -8.26 4.39
CA ILE A 122 0.74 -6.93 4.95
C ILE A 122 0.56 -5.90 3.83
N ILE A 123 -0.31 -4.93 4.03
CA ILE A 123 -0.58 -3.82 3.13
C ILE A 123 0.13 -2.56 3.61
N HIS A 124 0.01 -2.26 4.92
CA HIS A 124 0.74 -1.16 5.56
C HIS A 124 1.47 -1.66 6.80
N MET A 125 2.64 -1.10 7.05
CA MET A 125 3.46 -1.34 8.23
C MET A 125 3.86 0.01 8.81
N ILE A 126 3.43 0.31 10.04
CA ILE A 126 3.56 1.63 10.64
C ILE A 126 4.26 1.49 11.99
N VAL A 127 5.30 2.29 12.25
CA VAL A 127 5.87 2.40 13.60
C VAL A 127 5.02 3.40 14.37
N ASN A 128 4.27 2.92 15.37
CA ASN A 128 3.43 3.77 16.20
C ASN A 128 4.26 4.50 17.27
N ASN A 129 5.21 3.77 17.89
CA ASN A 129 6.06 4.32 18.94
C ASN A 129 7.49 3.80 18.80
N TYR A 130 8.42 4.67 19.13
CA TYR A 130 9.81 4.32 19.48
C TYR A 130 9.94 4.45 20.98
N ILE A 131 10.43 3.42 21.67
CA ILE A 131 10.53 3.39 23.12
C ILE A 131 12.01 3.26 23.47
N VAL A 132 12.53 4.32 24.10
CA VAL A 132 13.94 4.46 24.52
C VAL A 132 13.94 4.63 26.03
N ASP A 133 14.55 3.72 26.78
CA ASP A 133 14.60 3.75 28.25
C ASP A 133 13.24 4.00 28.90
N ASN A 134 12.21 3.29 28.43
CA ASN A 134 10.80 3.41 28.85
C ASN A 134 10.12 4.76 28.52
N LYS A 135 10.76 5.64 27.75
CA LYS A 135 10.14 6.86 27.24
C LYS A 135 9.61 6.63 25.83
N HIS A 136 8.41 7.12 25.54
CA HIS A 136 7.72 6.96 24.28
C HIS A 136 7.93 8.17 23.37
N TYR A 137 8.29 7.92 22.11
CA TYR A 137 8.50 8.92 21.08
C TYR A 137 7.67 8.57 19.83
N SER A 138 7.01 9.56 19.26
CA SER A 138 6.24 9.40 18.00
C SER A 138 7.13 9.38 16.77
N THR A 139 8.36 9.85 16.87
CA THR A 139 9.39 9.83 15.81
C THR A 139 10.69 9.30 16.39
N LEU A 140 11.52 8.70 15.53
CA LEU A 140 12.83 8.23 15.95
C LEU A 140 13.66 9.43 16.44
N PRO A 141 14.18 9.45 17.69
CA PRO A 141 15.11 10.46 18.15
C PRO A 141 16.37 10.49 17.29
N GLU A 142 16.90 11.68 17.02
CA GLU A 142 18.08 11.84 16.16
C GLU A 142 19.35 11.25 16.79
N GLU A 143 19.51 11.43 18.11
CA GLU A 143 20.63 10.91 18.86
C GLU A 143 20.11 10.30 20.16
N PHE A 144 20.48 9.05 20.44
CA PHE A 144 20.26 8.41 21.73
C PHE A 144 21.26 7.28 21.94
N GLU A 145 21.82 7.23 23.14
CA GLU A 145 22.56 6.09 23.64
C GLU A 145 21.67 5.35 24.63
N THR A 146 21.38 4.09 24.36
CA THR A 146 20.51 3.30 25.23
C THR A 146 20.83 1.82 25.16
N SER A 147 20.70 1.15 26.28
CA SER A 147 20.70 -0.31 26.36
C SER A 147 19.29 -0.91 26.19
N ASN A 148 18.25 -0.08 26.17
CA ASN A 148 16.87 -0.53 26.20
C ASN A 148 16.02 0.19 25.14
N PHE A 149 15.90 -0.45 23.98
CA PHE A 149 15.13 0.06 22.86
C PHE A 149 14.07 -0.93 22.40
N SER A 150 12.86 -0.45 22.15
CA SER A 150 11.81 -1.21 21.52
C SER A 150 10.99 -0.35 20.58
N ILE A 151 10.25 -1.00 19.71
CA ILE A 151 9.31 -0.36 18.78
C ILE A 151 7.95 -1.03 18.85
N ASP A 152 6.90 -0.22 18.76
CA ASP A 152 5.54 -0.70 18.55
C ASP A 152 5.19 -0.55 17.07
N VAL A 153 4.91 -1.65 16.42
CA VAL A 153 4.60 -1.70 14.99
C VAL A 153 3.16 -2.14 14.78
N ARG A 154 2.40 -1.34 14.04
CA ARG A 154 1.06 -1.68 13.57
C ARG A 154 1.12 -2.17 12.14
N PHE A 155 0.49 -3.30 11.89
CA PHE A 155 0.31 -3.88 10.56
C PHE A 155 -1.16 -3.80 10.18
N ILE A 156 -1.43 -3.34 8.96
CA ILE A 156 -2.74 -3.40 8.34
C ILE A 156 -2.66 -4.47 7.24
N CYS A 157 -3.42 -5.53 7.40
CA CYS A 157 -3.34 -6.72 6.57
C CYS A 157 -4.65 -6.97 5.82
N LEU A 158 -4.55 -7.59 4.63
CA LEU A 158 -5.67 -8.00 3.81
C LEU A 158 -5.60 -9.51 3.54
N SER A 159 -6.76 -10.18 3.50
CA SER A 159 -6.83 -11.61 3.18
C SER A 159 -6.26 -11.90 1.79
N ASN A 160 -5.48 -12.99 1.68
CA ASN A 160 -4.97 -13.48 0.40
C ASN A 160 -6.10 -13.84 -0.57
N THR A 161 -7.26 -14.28 -0.06
CA THR A 161 -8.45 -14.57 -0.88
C THR A 161 -8.98 -13.32 -1.56
N ILE A 162 -9.14 -12.21 -0.83
CA ILE A 162 -9.60 -10.92 -1.37
C ILE A 162 -8.60 -10.42 -2.42
N ILE A 163 -7.30 -10.47 -2.11
CA ILE A 163 -6.24 -10.04 -3.03
C ILE A 163 -6.29 -10.86 -4.33
N LYS A 164 -6.43 -12.18 -4.23
CA LYS A 164 -6.52 -13.07 -5.39
C LYS A 164 -7.75 -12.79 -6.23
N SER A 165 -8.92 -12.59 -5.61
CA SER A 165 -10.16 -12.27 -6.32
C SER A 165 -10.08 -10.94 -7.06
N LEU A 166 -9.55 -9.88 -6.43
CA LEU A 166 -9.36 -8.58 -7.06
C LEU A 166 -8.35 -8.64 -8.22
N LYS A 167 -7.23 -9.35 -8.02
CA LYS A 167 -6.25 -9.58 -9.08
C LYS A 167 -6.84 -10.30 -10.27
N ASN A 168 -7.60 -11.37 -10.05
CA ASN A 168 -8.24 -12.13 -11.12
C ASN A 168 -9.29 -11.29 -11.87
N SER A 169 -10.04 -10.43 -11.17
CA SER A 169 -11.01 -9.53 -11.79
C SER A 169 -10.34 -8.53 -12.74
N LEU A 170 -9.25 -7.90 -12.31
CA LEU A 170 -8.52 -6.91 -13.10
C LEU A 170 -7.69 -7.54 -14.23
N LEU A 171 -7.17 -8.76 -14.01
CA LEU A 171 -6.38 -9.47 -15.01
C LEU A 171 -7.16 -9.75 -16.29
N LYS A 172 -8.50 -9.88 -16.24
CA LYS A 172 -9.36 -10.02 -17.42
C LYS A 172 -9.25 -8.84 -18.39
N TYR A 173 -8.83 -7.68 -17.87
CA TYR A 173 -8.60 -6.44 -18.64
C TYR A 173 -7.12 -6.14 -18.83
N HIS A 174 -6.22 -7.10 -18.55
CA HIS A 174 -4.77 -6.92 -18.58
C HIS A 174 -4.25 -5.81 -17.64
N ILE A 175 -4.99 -5.53 -16.55
CA ILE A 175 -4.65 -4.51 -15.56
C ILE A 175 -4.04 -5.21 -14.35
N SER A 176 -2.86 -4.75 -13.93
CA SER A 176 -2.20 -5.20 -12.70
C SER A 176 -2.52 -4.28 -11.52
N ILE A 177 -2.46 -4.83 -10.29
CA ILE A 177 -2.59 -4.04 -9.08
C ILE A 177 -1.19 -3.65 -8.62
N LEU A 178 -0.90 -2.35 -8.67
CA LEU A 178 0.37 -1.78 -8.22
C LEU A 178 0.43 -1.79 -6.68
N ARG A 179 -0.63 -1.31 -6.02
CA ARG A 179 -0.69 -1.22 -4.55
C ARG A 179 -2.14 -1.32 -4.05
N PHE A 180 -2.30 -1.89 -2.85
CA PHE A 180 -3.53 -1.78 -2.07
C PHE A 180 -3.37 -0.67 -1.02
N VAL A 181 -4.45 0.03 -0.73
CA VAL A 181 -4.51 1.11 0.26
C VAL A 181 -5.77 0.96 1.11
N SER A 182 -5.65 1.10 2.41
CA SER A 182 -6.78 1.19 3.32
C SER A 182 -7.30 2.62 3.39
N ALA A 183 -8.56 2.85 3.01
CA ALA A 183 -9.17 4.17 3.09
C ALA A 183 -9.26 4.68 4.54
N ASN A 184 -9.54 3.78 5.50
CA ASN A 184 -9.55 4.14 6.92
C ASN A 184 -8.19 4.67 7.39
N TYR A 185 -7.12 4.00 6.96
CA TYR A 185 -5.77 4.45 7.29
C TYR A 185 -5.45 5.82 6.66
N VAL A 186 -5.82 6.04 5.39
CA VAL A 186 -5.67 7.35 4.74
C VAL A 186 -6.37 8.45 5.54
N ARG A 187 -7.60 8.20 5.99
CA ARG A 187 -8.37 9.17 6.80
C ARG A 187 -7.74 9.42 8.17
N GLN A 188 -7.14 8.40 8.80
CA GLN A 188 -6.44 8.57 10.08
C GLN A 188 -5.25 9.52 9.98
N ILE A 189 -4.50 9.45 8.87
CA ILE A 189 -3.30 10.26 8.67
C ILE A 189 -3.64 11.67 8.16
N PHE A 190 -4.63 11.80 7.26
CA PHE A 190 -4.94 13.05 6.57
C PHE A 190 -6.32 13.58 6.96
N ASN A 191 -6.59 13.68 8.28
CA ASN A 191 -7.89 14.10 8.86
C ASN A 191 -8.45 15.42 8.32
N HIS A 192 -7.62 16.31 7.78
CA HIS A 192 -8.05 17.60 7.26
C HIS A 192 -8.67 17.52 5.86
N ASP A 193 -8.42 16.44 5.12
CA ASP A 193 -8.91 16.23 3.75
C ASP A 193 -10.03 15.17 3.72
N LYS A 194 -11.00 15.22 4.64
CA LYS A 194 -12.09 14.23 4.74
C LYS A 194 -12.85 13.98 3.41
N ASN A 195 -12.80 14.94 2.50
CA ASN A 195 -13.51 14.90 1.22
C ASN A 195 -12.65 14.48 0.04
N ASN A 196 -11.33 14.30 0.18
CA ASN A 196 -10.46 13.96 -0.95
C ASN A 196 -9.57 12.74 -0.66
N LEU A 197 -10.23 11.56 -0.67
CA LEU A 197 -9.56 10.28 -0.49
C LEU A 197 -8.51 10.01 -1.60
N LEU A 198 -8.72 10.55 -2.81
CA LEU A 198 -7.77 10.43 -3.93
C LEU A 198 -6.42 11.09 -3.58
N ILE A 199 -6.46 12.36 -3.17
CA ILE A 199 -5.24 13.11 -2.83
C ILE A 199 -4.58 12.55 -1.56
N GLY A 200 -5.38 12.15 -0.55
CA GLY A 200 -4.86 11.48 0.64
C GLY A 200 -4.13 10.17 0.30
N SER A 201 -4.70 9.35 -0.58
CA SER A 201 -4.07 8.11 -1.05
C SER A 201 -2.77 8.38 -1.83
N LYS A 202 -2.76 9.42 -2.68
CA LYS A 202 -1.55 9.85 -3.39
C LYS A 202 -0.46 10.28 -2.41
N LYS A 203 -0.77 11.16 -1.46
CA LYS A 203 0.18 11.59 -0.41
C LYS A 203 0.75 10.40 0.36
N LEU A 204 -0.10 9.42 0.71
CA LEU A 204 0.35 8.21 1.41
C LEU A 204 1.36 7.42 0.58
N ILE A 205 1.07 7.23 -0.71
CA ILE A 205 1.93 6.50 -1.65
C ILE A 205 3.26 7.22 -1.85
N ASP A 206 3.25 8.54 -1.88
CA ASP A 206 4.44 9.39 -1.99
C ASP A 206 5.28 9.45 -0.70
N GLY A 207 4.86 8.74 0.36
CA GLY A 207 5.63 8.61 1.59
C GLY A 207 5.52 9.81 2.55
N PHE A 208 4.43 10.55 2.53
CA PHE A 208 4.20 11.66 3.46
C PHE A 208 4.08 11.22 4.92
N ASN A 209 3.74 9.96 5.19
CA ASN A 209 3.82 9.41 6.54
C ASN A 209 5.21 8.84 6.81
N LYS A 210 6.05 9.59 7.53
CA LYS A 210 7.43 9.19 7.87
C LYS A 210 7.52 7.92 8.73
N ASN A 211 6.45 7.56 9.44
CA ASN A 211 6.39 6.37 10.27
C ASN A 211 5.93 5.12 9.49
N GLU A 212 5.50 5.29 8.23
CA GLU A 212 5.16 4.15 7.39
C GLU A 212 6.43 3.55 6.78
N VAL A 213 6.64 2.27 7.04
CA VAL A 213 7.75 1.50 6.46
C VAL A 213 7.36 1.05 5.06
N SER A 214 8.02 1.58 4.05
CA SER A 214 7.80 1.16 2.66
C SER A 214 8.20 -0.30 2.46
N LEU A 215 7.23 -1.14 2.18
CA LEU A 215 7.44 -2.54 1.82
C LEU A 215 7.76 -2.61 0.31
N ILE A 216 8.98 -2.25 -0.05
CA ILE A 216 9.46 -2.41 -1.43
C ILE A 216 9.71 -3.91 -1.63
N ASP A 217 8.83 -4.57 -2.36
CA ASP A 217 9.15 -5.87 -2.93
C ASP A 217 10.31 -5.61 -3.90
N LYS A 218 11.53 -6.07 -3.52
CA LYS A 218 12.64 -6.05 -4.48
C LYS A 218 12.12 -6.70 -5.75
N PRO A 219 12.14 -6.02 -6.90
CA PRO A 219 11.81 -6.69 -8.15
C PRO A 219 12.69 -7.92 -8.16
N ARG A 220 12.10 -9.11 -8.30
CA ARG A 220 12.88 -10.30 -8.61
C ARG A 220 13.64 -9.92 -9.86
N LYS A 221 14.93 -9.64 -9.74
CA LYS A 221 15.82 -9.58 -10.89
C LYS A 221 15.70 -10.98 -11.50
N ASN A 222 14.79 -11.12 -12.45
CA ASN A 222 14.89 -12.17 -13.43
C ASN A 222 16.19 -11.85 -14.14
N LYS A 223 17.29 -12.32 -13.56
CA LYS A 223 18.54 -12.39 -14.29
C LYS A 223 18.21 -13.25 -15.48
N GLY A 224 18.08 -12.63 -16.65
CA GLY A 224 17.88 -13.32 -17.90
C GLY A 224 18.97 -14.38 -18.01
N PHE A 225 18.73 -15.45 -18.77
CA PHE A 225 19.70 -16.54 -18.96
C PHE A 225 21.10 -15.99 -19.30
N PHE A 226 21.18 -14.91 -20.06
CA PHE A 226 22.44 -14.24 -20.44
C PHE A 226 23.11 -13.50 -19.27
N GLU A 227 22.38 -12.82 -18.36
CA GLU A 227 22.98 -12.17 -17.17
C GLU A 227 23.51 -13.19 -16.17
N LYS A 228 22.93 -14.40 -16.09
CA LYS A 228 23.50 -15.50 -15.29
C LYS A 228 24.80 -16.02 -15.90
N PHE A 229 24.92 -16.02 -17.22
CA PHE A 229 26.10 -16.49 -17.93
C PHE A 229 27.31 -15.56 -17.74
N PHE A 230 27.09 -14.23 -17.81
CA PHE A 230 28.17 -13.24 -17.64
C PHE A 230 28.69 -13.12 -16.21
N ASN A 231 27.87 -13.43 -15.19
CA ASN A 231 28.32 -13.45 -13.79
C ASN A 231 29.05 -14.74 -13.38
N PHE A 232 29.21 -15.71 -14.28
CA PHE A 232 29.96 -16.94 -14.03
C PHE A 232 31.45 -16.83 -14.43
N PHE A 233 31.80 -15.74 -15.13
CA PHE A 233 33.16 -15.50 -15.65
C PHE A 233 33.85 -14.27 -15.04
N ASN A 234 33.32 -13.72 -13.94
CA ASN A 234 33.96 -12.66 -13.14
C ASN A 234 34.16 -13.11 -11.70
#